data_042306cc5b1248819a0ea5fb5ddf0ad6
#
_entry.id   042306cc5b1248819a0ea5fb5ddf0ad6
#
_cell.length_a   1.000
_cell.length_b   1.000
_cell.length_c   1.000
_cell.angle_alpha   90.00
_cell.angle_beta   90.00
_cell.angle_gamma   90.00
#
_symmetry.space_group_name_H-M   'P 1'
#
loop_
_entity.id
_entity.type
_entity.pdbx_description
1 polymer ?
#
loop_
_entity_poly.entity_id
_entity_poly.type
_entity_poly.pdbx_seq_one_letter_code
_entity_poly.pdbx_strand_id
1 'polypeptide(L)'
;MKLKNKYIIGTHVMFYEIKALPELIQSYKNAMDLVENKENVTFELFFNMSEAFESIDTDQISKQELLGNFNTICNDLRENNYPVTGIVYDDTKPYTIGSYRRDLNDKGCENHDFIIWGETDCWFPREMFYCIEGVN
;
A
#
# COMPACT_ATOMS: atom_id res chain seq x y z
N MET A 1 6.40 -15.45 -13.67
CA MET A 1 7.70 -14.85 -14.08
C MET A 1 8.60 -14.66 -12.88
N LYS A 2 9.89 -14.68 -13.08
CA LYS A 2 10.87 -14.37 -12.04
C LYS A 2 11.37 -12.94 -12.22
N LEU A 3 11.20 -12.10 -11.18
CA LEU A 3 11.66 -10.72 -11.20
C LEU A 3 13.18 -10.65 -11.08
N LYS A 4 13.80 -9.82 -11.91
CA LYS A 4 15.24 -9.52 -11.86
C LYS A 4 15.56 -8.38 -10.91
N ASN A 5 14.58 -7.54 -10.63
CA ASN A 5 14.72 -6.32 -9.85
C ASN A 5 13.95 -6.39 -8.55
N LYS A 6 14.29 -5.49 -7.64
CA LYS A 6 13.58 -5.30 -6.38
C LYS A 6 12.68 -4.08 -6.49
N TYR A 7 11.47 -4.22 -5.99
CA TYR A 7 10.42 -3.21 -6.09
C TYR A 7 9.91 -2.84 -4.71
N ILE A 8 9.66 -1.56 -4.51
CA ILE A 8 8.81 -1.11 -3.42
C ILE A 8 7.60 -0.37 -4.00
N ILE A 9 6.43 -0.84 -3.63
CA ILE A 9 5.15 -0.21 -3.95
C ILE A 9 4.66 0.43 -2.68
N GLY A 10 4.43 1.74 -2.68
CA GLY A 10 3.91 2.43 -1.52
C GLY A 10 2.58 3.11 -1.82
N THR A 11 1.62 2.93 -0.93
CA THR A 11 0.29 3.50 -1.07
C THR A 11 -0.07 4.25 0.21
N HIS A 12 -0.28 5.56 0.08
CA HIS A 12 -0.78 6.40 1.15
C HIS A 12 -2.31 6.33 1.15
N VAL A 13 -2.87 5.92 2.28
CA VAL A 13 -4.30 5.72 2.44
C VAL A 13 -4.80 6.65 3.54
N MET A 14 -5.63 7.63 3.20
CA MET A 14 -6.34 8.39 4.21
C MET A 14 -7.42 7.50 4.84
N PHE A 15 -7.68 7.69 6.13
CA PHE A 15 -8.64 6.86 6.85
C PHE A 15 -10.01 6.75 6.15
N TYR A 16 -10.45 7.83 5.50
CA TYR A 16 -11.74 7.85 4.79
C TYR A 16 -11.70 7.14 3.44
N GLU A 17 -10.52 6.76 2.96
CA GLU A 17 -10.33 6.06 1.67
C GLU A 17 -10.31 4.53 1.82
N ILE A 18 -10.46 4.02 3.03
CA ILE A 18 -10.32 2.57 3.29
C ILE A 18 -11.28 1.73 2.44
N LYS A 19 -12.44 2.26 2.09
CA LYS A 19 -13.43 1.56 1.26
C LYS A 19 -12.97 1.39 -0.19
N ALA A 20 -12.01 2.16 -0.65
CA ALA A 20 -11.44 2.05 -1.99
C ALA A 20 -10.35 0.99 -2.08
N LEU A 21 -9.79 0.56 -0.95
CA LEU A 21 -8.69 -0.40 -0.90
C LEU A 21 -8.99 -1.76 -1.54
N PRO A 22 -10.18 -2.37 -1.39
CA PRO A 22 -10.40 -3.72 -1.91
C PRO A 22 -10.10 -3.88 -3.39
N GLU A 23 -10.43 -2.88 -4.22
CA GLU A 23 -10.16 -2.94 -5.66
C GLU A 23 -8.66 -2.81 -5.98
N LEU A 24 -7.97 -1.89 -5.29
CA LEU A 24 -6.52 -1.76 -5.42
C LEU A 24 -5.82 -3.06 -5.00
N ILE A 25 -6.21 -3.62 -3.86
CA ILE A 25 -5.67 -4.87 -3.33
C ILE A 25 -5.88 -6.01 -4.32
N GLN A 26 -7.07 -6.11 -4.92
CA GLN A 26 -7.32 -7.15 -5.91
C GLN A 26 -6.41 -6.99 -7.13
N SER A 27 -6.19 -5.77 -7.59
CA SER A 27 -5.27 -5.52 -8.71
C SER A 27 -3.82 -5.87 -8.35
N TYR A 28 -3.41 -5.60 -7.11
CA TYR A 28 -2.11 -6.02 -6.60
C TYR A 28 -1.98 -7.55 -6.60
N LYS A 29 -2.98 -8.26 -6.08
CA LYS A 29 -2.99 -9.73 -6.08
C LYS A 29 -2.88 -10.28 -7.49
N ASN A 30 -3.64 -9.73 -8.43
CA ASN A 30 -3.61 -10.16 -9.83
C ASN A 30 -2.22 -10.00 -10.44
N ALA A 31 -1.54 -8.90 -10.17
CA ALA A 31 -0.19 -8.68 -10.65
C ALA A 31 0.81 -9.64 -9.98
N MET A 32 0.68 -9.85 -8.67
CA MET A 32 1.57 -10.71 -7.90
C MET A 32 1.39 -12.19 -8.22
N ASP A 33 0.20 -12.60 -8.65
CA ASP A 33 -0.04 -13.99 -9.04
C ASP A 33 0.82 -14.44 -10.22
N LEU A 34 1.32 -13.50 -11.01
CA LEU A 34 2.24 -13.77 -12.12
C LEU A 34 3.71 -13.83 -11.68
N VAL A 35 4.01 -13.51 -10.43
CA VAL A 35 5.38 -13.42 -9.90
C VAL A 35 5.72 -14.66 -9.09
N GLU A 36 6.85 -15.28 -9.42
CA GLU A 36 7.36 -16.47 -8.70
C GLU A 36 8.08 -16.07 -7.41
N ASN A 37 8.98 -15.09 -7.49
CA ASN A 37 9.79 -14.62 -6.36
C ASN A 37 9.18 -13.37 -5.72
N LYS A 38 8.07 -13.56 -5.02
CA LYS A 38 7.31 -12.47 -4.42
C LYS A 38 8.10 -11.66 -3.38
N GLU A 39 9.13 -12.26 -2.81
CA GLU A 39 10.03 -11.60 -1.85
C GLU A 39 10.79 -10.41 -2.44
N ASN A 40 10.85 -10.29 -3.77
CA ASN A 40 11.45 -9.13 -4.43
C ASN A 40 10.54 -7.89 -4.42
N VAL A 41 9.30 -8.05 -3.96
CA VAL A 41 8.33 -6.96 -3.89
C VAL A 41 8.02 -6.62 -2.45
N THR A 42 8.19 -5.35 -2.09
CA THR A 42 7.69 -4.79 -0.83
C THR A 42 6.44 -3.99 -1.17
N PHE A 43 5.33 -4.31 -0.53
CA PHE A 43 4.07 -3.59 -0.69
C PHE A 43 3.73 -2.91 0.62
N GLU A 44 3.82 -1.59 0.64
CA GLU A 44 3.58 -0.78 1.84
C GLU A 44 2.21 -0.10 1.75
N LEU A 45 1.39 -0.35 2.76
CA LEU A 45 0.13 0.35 2.95
C LEU A 45 0.30 1.28 4.15
N PHE A 46 0.31 2.58 3.90
CA PHE A 46 0.46 3.61 4.92
C PHE A 46 -0.89 4.21 5.25
N PHE A 47 -1.45 3.81 6.39
CA PHE A 47 -2.78 4.23 6.83
C PHE A 47 -2.68 5.49 7.67
N ASN A 48 -3.10 6.61 7.09
CA ASN A 48 -3.00 7.92 7.71
C ASN A 48 -4.29 8.27 8.43
N MET A 49 -4.22 8.31 9.75
CA MET A 49 -5.32 8.69 10.63
C MET A 49 -5.16 10.07 11.26
N SER A 50 -4.20 10.88 10.79
CA SER A 50 -3.88 12.16 11.43
C SER A 50 -5.09 13.10 11.54
N GLU A 51 -5.92 13.16 10.50
CA GLU A 51 -7.11 14.01 10.47
C GLU A 51 -8.34 13.34 11.08
N ALA A 52 -8.26 12.05 11.40
CA ALA A 52 -9.36 11.32 12.02
C ALA A 52 -9.72 11.87 13.40
N PHE A 53 -8.75 12.50 14.07
CA PHE A 53 -8.97 13.10 15.40
C PHE A 53 -9.96 14.25 15.36
N GLU A 54 -10.10 14.93 14.23
CA GLU A 54 -10.99 16.08 14.08
C GLU A 54 -12.23 15.76 13.25
N SER A 55 -12.11 14.82 12.30
CA SER A 55 -13.10 14.60 11.24
C SER A 55 -14.01 13.42 11.47
N ILE A 56 -13.66 12.48 12.37
CA ILE A 56 -14.52 11.32 12.63
C ILE A 56 -15.71 11.75 13.43
N ASP A 57 -16.89 11.56 12.85
CA ASP A 57 -18.15 11.62 13.58
C ASP A 57 -18.27 10.35 14.42
N THR A 58 -18.27 10.52 15.74
CA THR A 58 -18.28 9.41 16.71
C THR A 58 -19.52 8.52 16.61
N ASP A 59 -20.58 9.01 15.99
CA ASP A 59 -21.83 8.26 15.84
C ASP A 59 -21.81 7.31 14.63
N GLN A 60 -20.83 7.42 13.73
CA GLN A 60 -20.78 6.62 12.51
C GLN A 60 -19.71 5.52 12.53
N ILE A 61 -18.44 5.89 12.67
CA ILE A 61 -17.33 4.94 12.68
C ILE A 61 -16.32 5.33 13.76
N SER A 62 -15.93 4.36 14.59
CA SER A 62 -14.88 4.57 15.58
C SER A 62 -13.49 4.37 14.96
N LYS A 63 -12.48 4.97 15.61
CA LYS A 63 -11.07 4.73 15.23
C LYS A 63 -10.70 3.27 15.35
N GLN A 64 -11.22 2.57 16.36
CA GLN A 64 -10.97 1.14 16.55
C GLN A 64 -11.51 0.32 15.40
N GLU A 65 -12.68 0.68 14.87
CA GLU A 65 -13.27 0.00 13.72
C GLU A 65 -12.43 0.22 12.47
N LEU A 66 -11.97 1.44 12.24
CA LEU A 66 -11.08 1.76 11.11
C LEU A 66 -9.78 0.98 11.18
N LEU A 67 -9.15 0.96 12.35
CA LEU A 67 -7.91 0.21 12.58
C LEU A 67 -8.14 -1.30 12.41
N GLY A 68 -9.27 -1.81 12.91
CA GLY A 68 -9.64 -3.20 12.74
C GLY A 68 -9.80 -3.59 11.27
N ASN A 69 -10.46 -2.75 10.50
CA ASN A 69 -10.64 -2.95 9.07
C ASN A 69 -9.30 -2.97 8.33
N PHE A 70 -8.42 -2.03 8.64
CA PHE A 70 -7.09 -1.97 8.04
C PHE A 70 -6.27 -3.21 8.39
N ASN A 71 -6.26 -3.61 9.66
CA ASN A 71 -5.54 -4.80 10.12
C ASN A 71 -6.07 -6.06 9.44
N THR A 72 -7.38 -6.17 9.25
CA THR A 72 -7.99 -7.30 8.53
C THR A 72 -7.49 -7.39 7.10
N ILE A 73 -7.38 -6.26 6.40
CA ILE A 73 -6.85 -6.22 5.04
C ILE A 73 -5.41 -6.71 4.99
N CYS A 74 -4.57 -6.20 5.90
CA CYS A 74 -3.16 -6.61 5.95
C CYS A 74 -3.00 -8.10 6.32
N ASN A 75 -3.78 -8.58 7.27
CA ASN A 75 -3.74 -9.99 7.70
C ASN A 75 -4.19 -10.92 6.58
N ASP A 76 -5.24 -10.55 5.84
CA ASP A 76 -5.70 -11.33 4.69
C ASP A 76 -4.60 -11.49 3.64
N LEU A 77 -3.89 -10.42 3.33
CA LEU A 77 -2.76 -10.48 2.41
C LEU A 77 -1.67 -11.42 2.90
N ARG A 78 -1.28 -11.30 4.17
CA ARG A 78 -0.24 -12.15 4.77
C ARG A 78 -0.63 -13.62 4.78
N GLU A 79 -1.85 -13.91 5.16
CA GLU A 79 -2.37 -15.29 5.23
C GLU A 79 -2.40 -15.97 3.86
N ASN A 80 -2.53 -15.18 2.80
CA ASN A 80 -2.54 -15.67 1.43
C ASN A 80 -1.17 -15.53 0.74
N ASN A 81 -0.10 -15.29 1.51
CA ASN A 81 1.28 -15.23 1.05
C ASN A 81 1.59 -14.07 0.09
N TYR A 82 0.84 -12.98 0.20
CA TYR A 82 1.16 -11.74 -0.50
C TYR A 82 1.98 -10.84 0.43
N PRO A 83 3.14 -10.34 -0.02
CA PRO A 83 3.92 -9.40 0.78
C PRO A 83 3.12 -8.15 1.11
N VAL A 84 3.12 -7.74 2.36
CA VAL A 84 2.52 -6.47 2.80
C VAL A 84 3.22 -5.96 4.06
N THR A 85 3.43 -4.66 4.10
CA THR A 85 3.86 -3.93 5.28
C THR A 85 2.79 -2.89 5.61
N GLY A 86 2.08 -3.08 6.70
CA GLY A 86 1.08 -2.12 7.16
C GLY A 86 1.71 -1.14 8.13
N ILE A 87 1.53 0.16 7.88
CA ILE A 87 1.97 1.23 8.77
C ILE A 87 0.75 2.06 9.14
N VAL A 88 0.57 2.33 10.43
CA VAL A 88 -0.49 3.21 10.93
C VAL A 88 0.14 4.49 11.45
N TYR A 89 -0.30 5.62 10.91
CA TYR A 89 0.07 6.93 11.40
C TYR A 89 -1.13 7.49 12.16
N ASP A 90 -1.02 7.55 13.47
CA ASP A 90 -2.11 7.98 14.36
C ASP A 90 -1.76 9.21 15.22
N ASP A 91 -0.75 9.97 14.79
CA ASP A 91 -0.41 11.24 15.40
C ASP A 91 -1.44 12.31 14.98
N THR A 92 -1.72 13.26 15.85
CA THR A 92 -2.60 14.40 15.54
C THR A 92 -1.96 15.38 14.57
N LYS A 93 -0.62 15.37 14.45
CA LYS A 93 0.10 16.23 13.54
C LYS A 93 -0.21 15.83 12.09
N PRO A 94 -0.65 16.76 11.24
CA PRO A 94 -0.94 16.44 9.84
C PRO A 94 0.26 15.85 9.10
N TYR A 95 -0.02 14.84 8.29
CA TYR A 95 0.98 14.21 7.44
C TYR A 95 0.39 14.13 6.02
N THR A 96 1.10 14.67 5.04
CA THR A 96 0.58 14.82 3.69
C THR A 96 1.04 13.70 2.77
N ILE A 97 0.32 13.50 1.67
CA ILE A 97 0.75 12.57 0.63
C ILE A 97 2.11 12.95 0.04
N GLY A 98 2.39 14.26 -0.06
CA GLY A 98 3.69 14.75 -0.52
C GLY A 98 4.83 14.34 0.42
N SER A 99 4.61 14.45 1.73
CA SER A 99 5.56 13.98 2.73
C SER A 99 5.78 12.48 2.63
N TYR A 100 4.69 11.73 2.46
CA TYR A 100 4.77 10.29 2.31
C TYR A 100 5.60 9.89 1.08
N ARG A 101 5.34 10.51 -0.07
CA ARG A 101 6.07 10.20 -1.30
C ARG A 101 7.57 10.50 -1.18
N ARG A 102 7.91 11.59 -0.50
CA ARG A 102 9.30 11.94 -0.22
C ARG A 102 9.97 10.88 0.65
N ASP A 103 9.31 10.51 1.75
CA ASP A 103 9.83 9.51 2.68
C ASP A 103 9.97 8.14 2.00
N LEU A 104 9.00 7.77 1.16
CA LEU A 104 9.05 6.53 0.39
C LEU A 104 10.22 6.52 -0.59
N ASN A 105 10.46 7.64 -1.30
CA ASN A 105 11.57 7.75 -2.22
C ASN A 105 12.91 7.63 -1.49
N ASP A 106 13.07 8.34 -0.37
CA ASP A 106 14.30 8.29 0.43
C ASP A 106 14.59 6.88 0.94
N LYS A 107 13.59 6.22 1.47
CA LYS A 107 13.69 4.86 1.98
C LYS A 107 13.89 3.82 0.86
N GLY A 108 13.16 4.00 -0.23
CA GLY A 108 13.16 3.05 -1.34
C GLY A 108 14.45 3.05 -2.15
N CYS A 109 15.07 4.21 -2.32
CA CYS A 109 16.30 4.35 -3.11
C CYS A 109 17.47 3.52 -2.62
N GLU A 110 17.50 3.18 -1.34
CA GLU A 110 18.64 2.49 -0.73
C GLU A 110 18.69 1.00 -1.10
N ASN A 111 17.54 0.34 -1.21
CA ASN A 111 17.50 -1.12 -1.30
C ASN A 111 16.62 -1.66 -2.43
N HIS A 112 16.10 -0.80 -3.29
CA HIS A 112 15.18 -1.19 -4.36
C HIS A 112 15.61 -0.58 -5.69
N ASP A 113 15.30 -1.29 -6.76
CA ASP A 113 15.58 -0.83 -8.12
C ASP A 113 14.48 0.07 -8.66
N PHE A 114 13.25 -0.15 -8.21
CA PHE A 114 12.08 0.63 -8.63
C PHE A 114 11.21 0.99 -7.45
N ILE A 115 10.68 2.20 -7.52
CA ILE A 115 9.67 2.71 -6.58
C ILE A 115 8.40 2.96 -7.36
N ILE A 116 7.30 2.36 -6.91
CA ILE A 116 5.99 2.51 -7.53
C ILE A 116 5.05 3.19 -6.55
N TRP A 117 4.45 4.30 -6.95
CA TRP A 117 3.44 4.97 -6.15
C TRP A 117 2.07 4.42 -6.50
N GLY A 118 1.42 3.77 -5.52
CA GLY A 118 0.04 3.35 -5.63
C GLY A 118 -0.88 4.42 -5.07
N GLU A 119 -2.08 4.52 -5.64
CA GLU A 119 -3.15 5.39 -5.13
C GLU A 119 -4.43 4.59 -4.97
N THR A 120 -5.24 4.95 -3.98
CA THR A 120 -6.42 4.16 -3.62
C THR A 120 -7.48 4.12 -4.72
N ASP A 121 -7.50 5.11 -5.59
CA ASP A 121 -8.43 5.20 -6.73
C ASP A 121 -7.85 4.69 -8.04
N CYS A 122 -6.67 4.08 -7.99
CA CYS A 122 -5.98 3.52 -9.16
C CYS A 122 -5.81 2.02 -9.02
N TRP A 123 -5.60 1.34 -10.14
CA TRP A 123 -5.36 -0.10 -10.16
C TRP A 123 -4.02 -0.38 -10.82
N PHE A 124 -3.37 -1.44 -10.34
CA PHE A 124 -2.16 -1.92 -10.99
C PHE A 124 -2.55 -2.76 -12.21
N PRO A 125 -1.93 -2.52 -13.38
CA PRO A 125 -2.10 -3.44 -14.50
C PRO A 125 -1.61 -4.83 -14.11
N ARG A 126 -2.33 -5.86 -14.53
CA ARG A 126 -1.94 -7.24 -14.25
C ARG A 126 -0.54 -7.55 -14.73
N GLU A 127 -0.16 -7.02 -15.89
CA GLU A 127 1.13 -7.25 -16.54
C GLU A 127 2.19 -6.21 -16.21
N MET A 128 2.01 -5.42 -15.13
CA MET A 128 2.92 -4.29 -14.86
C MET A 128 4.37 -4.72 -14.70
N PHE A 129 4.64 -5.84 -14.04
CA PHE A 129 6.02 -6.33 -13.87
C PHE A 129 6.61 -6.80 -15.20
N TYR A 130 5.81 -7.43 -16.06
CA TYR A 130 6.25 -7.78 -17.41
C TYR A 130 6.63 -6.52 -18.20
N CYS A 131 5.81 -5.48 -18.10
CA CYS A 131 6.08 -4.22 -18.82
C CYS A 131 7.37 -3.56 -18.32
N ILE A 132 7.59 -3.53 -17.00
CA ILE A 132 8.78 -2.91 -16.43
C ILE A 132 10.05 -3.73 -16.74
N GLU A 133 10.00 -5.04 -16.56
CA GLU A 133 11.14 -5.94 -16.77
C GLU A 133 11.43 -6.17 -18.24
N GLY A 134 10.41 -6.18 -19.07
CA GLY A 134 10.52 -6.46 -20.49
C GLY A 134 11.05 -5.31 -21.34
N VAL A 135 11.14 -4.10 -20.77
CA VAL A 135 11.71 -2.93 -21.45
C VAL A 135 13.25 -3.01 -21.52
N ASN A 136 13.82 -3.92 -20.78
CA ASN A 136 15.28 -4.11 -20.75
C ASN A 136 15.73 -5.12 -21.81
#